data_2ff2c2545427affb5db5c087337b8cb5
#
_entry.id   2ff2c2545427affb5db5c087337b8cb5
#
_cell.length_a   1.000
_cell.length_b   1.000
_cell.length_c   1.000
_cell.angle_alpha   90.00
_cell.angle_beta   90.00
_cell.angle_gamma   90.00
#
_symmetry.space_group_name_H-M   'P 1'
#
loop_
_entity.id
_entity.type
_entity.pdbx_description
1 polymer ?
#
loop_
_entity_poly.entity_id
_entity_poly.type
_entity_poly.pdbx_seq_one_letter_code
_entity_poly.pdbx_strand_id
1 'polypeptide(L)'
;MLSRFKGLKVFFGDSDKKNSFKIIFEALNYGFIKKELPTDYFRKFLYRKDIKNYMDYLSMKEYYSILESPKLVYSDVSHLLSNKISFKLIAAKYNLKTQNLLGYNIKTSFFYDNKQHTAENNEQLVRLLKKQFETLGKNKIFFKPVSGIGGFGCFVIEKNTLESQIKIYGEAVLSQAYIYEAYIKQHKDISNIYANAINTLRIVHYTDTHNKIHIVSTFMRFGIGKSITDNTSDGGFFISVNSETGILEGIGRQEITRGAGTYTKHPNSHYKLEGFKVPFYKEACDMAKDFATVFPNRIVGWDVAITPEGPVMIEGNHNPGLHVSDIAYGGYCKHEKIKEILKHIKT
;
A
#
# COMPACT_ATOMS: atom_id res chain seq x y z
N MET A 1 4.53 -11.70 -19.67
CA MET A 1 5.40 -12.88 -19.89
C MET A 1 6.72 -12.78 -19.11
N LEU A 2 7.46 -11.68 -19.15
CA LEU A 2 8.75 -11.48 -18.44
C LEU A 2 8.71 -11.70 -16.90
N SER A 3 7.61 -11.37 -16.21
CA SER A 3 7.49 -11.55 -14.76
C SER A 3 7.40 -13.03 -14.34
N ARG A 4 6.77 -13.87 -15.16
CA ARG A 4 6.69 -15.31 -14.89
C ARG A 4 8.07 -15.99 -14.95
N PHE A 5 8.92 -15.60 -15.92
CA PHE A 5 10.28 -16.12 -16.01
C PHE A 5 11.16 -15.69 -14.83
N LYS A 6 10.98 -14.47 -14.30
CA LYS A 6 11.69 -14.02 -13.12
C LYS A 6 11.36 -14.88 -11.89
N GLY A 7 10.08 -15.17 -11.66
CA GLY A 7 9.66 -16.03 -10.55
C GLY A 7 10.22 -17.45 -10.63
N LEU A 8 10.27 -18.05 -11.82
CA LEU A 8 10.89 -19.35 -12.04
C LEU A 8 12.39 -19.34 -11.73
N LYS A 9 13.12 -18.33 -12.23
CA LYS A 9 14.56 -18.19 -11.94
C LYS A 9 14.81 -18.09 -10.42
N VAL A 10 14.00 -17.30 -9.71
CA VAL A 10 14.08 -17.17 -8.25
C VAL A 10 13.82 -18.53 -7.58
N PHE A 11 12.75 -19.23 -7.96
CA PHE A 11 12.45 -20.55 -7.43
C PHE A 11 13.59 -21.54 -7.63
N PHE A 12 14.18 -21.63 -8.82
CA PHE A 12 15.29 -22.57 -9.07
C PHE A 12 16.56 -22.23 -8.28
N GLY A 13 16.84 -20.94 -8.05
CA GLY A 13 17.99 -20.48 -7.27
C GLY A 13 17.78 -20.45 -5.74
N ASP A 14 16.56 -20.69 -5.24
CA ASP A 14 16.26 -20.57 -3.82
C ASP A 14 16.86 -21.74 -3.02
N SER A 15 17.74 -21.45 -2.04
CA SER A 15 18.38 -22.44 -1.17
C SER A 15 17.47 -22.97 -0.07
N ASP A 16 16.39 -22.26 0.25
CA ASP A 16 15.47 -22.59 1.34
C ASP A 16 14.33 -23.51 0.92
N LYS A 17 14.42 -24.10 -0.27
CA LYS A 17 13.42 -25.05 -0.77
C LYS A 17 13.33 -26.32 0.07
N LYS A 18 12.11 -26.83 0.25
CA LYS A 18 11.84 -28.22 0.62
C LYS A 18 12.46 -29.17 -0.42
N ASN A 19 12.53 -30.46 -0.12
CA ASN A 19 12.96 -31.41 -1.12
C ASN A 19 11.98 -31.50 -2.30
N SER A 20 12.46 -31.89 -3.48
CA SER A 20 11.68 -31.86 -4.72
C SER A 20 10.42 -32.73 -4.67
N PHE A 21 10.49 -33.93 -4.07
CA PHE A 21 9.33 -34.80 -3.92
C PHE A 21 8.22 -34.14 -3.10
N LYS A 22 8.61 -33.51 -1.98
CA LYS A 22 7.67 -32.79 -1.13
C LYS A 22 7.02 -31.60 -1.86
N ILE A 23 7.80 -30.84 -2.61
CA ILE A 23 7.30 -29.72 -3.43
C ILE A 23 6.27 -30.22 -4.45
N ILE A 24 6.61 -31.28 -5.19
CA ILE A 24 5.69 -31.85 -6.20
C ILE A 24 4.40 -32.32 -5.53
N PHE A 25 4.52 -33.08 -4.44
CA PHE A 25 3.34 -33.59 -3.71
C PHE A 25 2.48 -32.44 -3.18
N GLU A 26 3.07 -31.46 -2.50
CA GLU A 26 2.34 -30.31 -1.95
C GLU A 26 1.72 -29.45 -3.06
N ALA A 27 2.41 -29.22 -4.19
CA ALA A 27 1.88 -28.46 -5.32
C ALA A 27 0.70 -29.17 -5.99
N LEU A 28 0.79 -30.48 -6.21
CA LEU A 28 -0.31 -31.28 -6.76
C LEU A 28 -1.52 -31.30 -5.82
N ASN A 29 -1.29 -31.53 -4.51
CA ASN A 29 -2.34 -31.51 -3.49
C ASN A 29 -3.00 -30.13 -3.39
N TYR A 30 -2.21 -29.05 -3.40
CA TYR A 30 -2.72 -27.67 -3.42
C TYR A 30 -3.62 -27.45 -4.65
N GLY A 31 -3.13 -27.81 -5.83
CA GLY A 31 -3.88 -27.66 -7.08
C GLY A 31 -5.19 -28.47 -7.07
N PHE A 32 -5.16 -29.72 -6.59
CA PHE A 32 -6.33 -30.58 -6.49
C PHE A 32 -7.38 -30.00 -5.53
N ILE A 33 -7.01 -29.64 -4.31
CA ILE A 33 -7.95 -29.14 -3.28
C ILE A 33 -8.46 -27.75 -3.63
N LYS A 34 -7.57 -26.84 -4.08
CA LYS A 34 -7.96 -25.46 -4.47
C LYS A 34 -8.63 -25.39 -5.86
N LYS A 35 -8.62 -26.49 -6.63
CA LYS A 35 -9.20 -26.61 -7.97
C LYS A 35 -8.67 -25.56 -8.95
N GLU A 36 -7.33 -25.37 -8.93
CA GLU A 36 -6.61 -24.44 -9.81
C GLU A 36 -5.17 -24.91 -10.05
N LEU A 37 -4.47 -24.30 -11.03
CA LEU A 37 -3.04 -24.53 -11.18
C LEU A 37 -2.30 -23.98 -9.95
N PRO A 38 -1.29 -24.69 -9.40
CA PRO A 38 -0.62 -24.32 -8.15
C PRO A 38 0.34 -23.13 -8.30
N THR A 39 -0.05 -22.10 -9.06
CA THR A 39 0.79 -20.91 -9.29
C THR A 39 1.05 -20.14 -8.01
N ASP A 40 0.05 -20.02 -7.14
CA ASP A 40 0.18 -19.32 -5.86
C ASP A 40 1.00 -20.10 -4.83
N TYR A 41 1.09 -21.44 -4.95
CA TYR A 41 2.03 -22.23 -4.17
C TYR A 41 3.47 -21.73 -4.38
N PHE A 42 3.84 -21.37 -5.60
CA PHE A 42 5.15 -20.81 -5.91
C PHE A 42 5.24 -19.30 -5.62
N ARG A 43 4.24 -18.52 -5.99
CA ARG A 43 4.23 -17.06 -5.77
C ARG A 43 4.32 -16.67 -4.30
N LYS A 44 3.69 -17.44 -3.41
CA LYS A 44 3.63 -17.19 -1.97
C LYS A 44 4.72 -17.92 -1.17
N PHE A 45 5.73 -18.48 -1.85
CA PHE A 45 6.85 -19.17 -1.23
C PHE A 45 6.47 -20.44 -0.43
N LEU A 46 5.31 -21.07 -0.72
CA LEU A 46 4.81 -22.19 0.06
C LEU A 46 5.73 -23.42 -0.04
N TYR A 47 6.60 -23.44 -1.03
CA TYR A 47 7.66 -24.44 -1.23
C TYR A 47 8.84 -24.30 -0.25
N ARG A 48 8.95 -23.21 0.53
CA ARG A 48 10.06 -22.99 1.47
C ARG A 48 9.92 -23.82 2.73
N LYS A 49 11.06 -24.16 3.35
CA LYS A 49 11.16 -25.02 4.54
C LYS A 49 10.43 -24.46 5.76
N ASP A 50 10.39 -23.13 5.91
CA ASP A 50 9.72 -22.44 7.00
C ASP A 50 8.18 -22.48 6.90
N ILE A 51 7.61 -22.72 5.73
CA ILE A 51 6.16 -22.80 5.53
C ILE A 51 5.68 -24.24 5.73
N LYS A 52 4.99 -24.52 6.85
CA LYS A 52 4.41 -25.83 7.17
C LYS A 52 2.94 -25.95 6.77
N ASN A 53 2.23 -24.84 6.74
CA ASN A 53 0.78 -24.74 6.61
C ASN A 53 0.36 -24.22 5.21
N TYR A 54 0.91 -24.77 4.14
CA TYR A 54 0.70 -24.28 2.77
C TYR A 54 -0.79 -24.25 2.32
N MET A 55 -1.65 -25.04 2.95
CA MET A 55 -3.08 -25.04 2.66
C MET A 55 -3.87 -23.88 3.28
N ASP A 56 -3.29 -23.18 4.26
CA ASP A 56 -3.92 -22.05 4.93
C ASP A 56 -3.89 -20.76 4.09
N TYR A 57 -3.20 -20.79 2.96
CA TYR A 57 -3.10 -19.63 2.08
C TYR A 57 -4.25 -19.58 1.08
N LEU A 58 -4.71 -18.37 0.78
CA LEU A 58 -5.71 -18.14 -0.26
C LEU A 58 -5.19 -18.63 -1.62
N SER A 59 -6.06 -19.26 -2.38
CA SER A 59 -5.83 -19.53 -3.78
C SER A 59 -6.13 -18.26 -4.62
N MET A 60 -5.66 -18.24 -5.88
CA MET A 60 -5.97 -17.18 -6.81
C MET A 60 -7.49 -17.03 -6.99
N LYS A 61 -8.19 -18.15 -7.10
CA LYS A 61 -9.66 -18.20 -7.21
C LYS A 61 -10.33 -17.60 -5.98
N GLU A 62 -9.91 -17.97 -4.77
CA GLU A 62 -10.44 -17.39 -3.51
C GLU A 62 -10.13 -15.90 -3.42
N TYR A 63 -8.92 -15.49 -3.80
CA TYR A 63 -8.52 -14.09 -3.85
C TYR A 63 -9.44 -13.25 -4.76
N TYR A 64 -9.63 -13.67 -6.02
CA TYR A 64 -10.49 -12.94 -6.94
C TYR A 64 -11.97 -13.00 -6.53
N SER A 65 -12.44 -14.13 -5.99
CA SER A 65 -13.82 -14.21 -5.51
C SER A 65 -14.14 -13.20 -4.39
N ILE A 66 -13.14 -12.84 -3.57
CA ILE A 66 -13.28 -11.76 -2.57
C ILE A 66 -13.32 -10.40 -3.25
N LEU A 67 -12.40 -10.11 -4.16
CA LEU A 67 -12.26 -8.78 -4.78
C LEU A 67 -13.41 -8.44 -5.76
N GLU A 68 -13.94 -9.44 -6.42
CA GLU A 68 -15.01 -9.28 -7.43
C GLU A 68 -16.41 -9.45 -6.85
N SER A 69 -16.51 -9.75 -5.55
CA SER A 69 -17.80 -9.95 -4.89
C SER A 69 -18.55 -8.62 -4.72
N PRO A 70 -19.73 -8.47 -5.34
CA PRO A 70 -20.58 -7.28 -5.14
C PRO A 70 -21.14 -7.19 -3.71
N LYS A 71 -21.01 -8.25 -2.90
CA LYS A 71 -21.37 -8.25 -1.48
C LYS A 71 -20.31 -7.56 -0.61
N LEU A 72 -19.09 -7.43 -1.11
CA LEU A 72 -17.94 -6.89 -0.37
C LEU A 72 -17.41 -5.60 -0.96
N VAL A 73 -17.41 -5.49 -2.27
CA VAL A 73 -16.78 -4.40 -3.02
C VAL A 73 -17.82 -3.71 -3.89
N TYR A 74 -18.14 -2.49 -3.55
CA TYR A 74 -19.11 -1.66 -4.28
C TYR A 74 -18.37 -0.81 -5.31
N SER A 75 -18.76 -0.91 -6.58
CA SER A 75 -18.11 -0.24 -7.71
C SER A 75 -17.95 1.26 -7.47
N ASP A 76 -19.03 1.94 -7.06
CA ASP A 76 -19.05 3.39 -6.86
C ASP A 76 -18.08 3.82 -5.74
N VAL A 77 -18.06 3.07 -4.63
CA VAL A 77 -17.13 3.32 -3.53
C VAL A 77 -15.68 3.07 -3.97
N SER A 78 -15.46 2.05 -4.79
CA SER A 78 -14.14 1.73 -5.34
C SER A 78 -13.61 2.85 -6.24
N HIS A 79 -14.49 3.49 -7.04
CA HIS A 79 -14.13 4.68 -7.81
C HIS A 79 -13.76 5.88 -6.92
N LEU A 80 -14.52 6.11 -5.84
CA LEU A 80 -14.20 7.16 -4.87
C LEU A 80 -12.84 6.95 -4.19
N LEU A 81 -12.52 5.71 -3.81
CA LEU A 81 -11.23 5.34 -3.21
C LEU A 81 -10.07 5.47 -4.22
N SER A 82 -10.29 5.13 -5.50
CA SER A 82 -9.27 5.16 -6.53
C SER A 82 -8.94 6.58 -7.02
N ASN A 83 -9.89 7.49 -6.93
CA ASN A 83 -9.69 8.88 -7.30
C ASN A 83 -9.23 9.69 -6.09
N LYS A 84 -7.95 10.09 -6.07
CA LYS A 84 -7.34 10.78 -4.93
C LYS A 84 -7.99 12.12 -4.59
N ILE A 85 -8.56 12.84 -5.58
CA ILE A 85 -9.31 14.10 -5.32
C ILE A 85 -10.58 13.75 -4.54
N SER A 86 -11.40 12.84 -5.06
CA SER A 86 -12.65 12.42 -4.42
C SER A 86 -12.41 11.90 -3.01
N PHE A 87 -11.40 11.05 -2.82
CA PHE A 87 -11.01 10.54 -1.51
C PHE A 87 -10.71 11.66 -0.51
N LYS A 88 -9.88 12.64 -0.91
CA LYS A 88 -9.49 13.76 -0.05
C LYS A 88 -10.65 14.70 0.27
N LEU A 89 -11.48 15.04 -0.71
CA LEU A 89 -12.64 15.93 -0.51
C LEU A 89 -13.68 15.29 0.41
N ILE A 90 -13.96 13.99 0.25
CA ILE A 90 -14.87 13.25 1.12
C ILE A 90 -14.29 13.18 2.53
N ALA A 91 -13.03 12.80 2.69
CA ALA A 91 -12.38 12.74 3.99
C ALA A 91 -12.45 14.09 4.72
N ALA A 92 -12.17 15.20 4.01
CA ALA A 92 -12.27 16.55 4.58
C ALA A 92 -13.71 16.91 5.02
N LYS A 93 -14.73 16.53 4.23
CA LYS A 93 -16.13 16.76 4.57
C LYS A 93 -16.54 16.06 5.89
N TYR A 94 -15.97 14.92 6.19
CA TYR A 94 -16.24 14.15 7.41
C TYR A 94 -15.18 14.36 8.50
N ASN A 95 -14.32 15.38 8.38
CA ASN A 95 -13.23 15.71 9.33
C ASN A 95 -12.27 14.54 9.59
N LEU A 96 -12.08 13.68 8.60
CA LEU A 96 -11.13 12.56 8.67
C LEU A 96 -9.72 13.05 8.34
N LYS A 97 -8.76 12.74 9.21
CA LYS A 97 -7.38 13.22 9.07
C LYS A 97 -6.64 12.51 7.94
N THR A 98 -6.34 13.25 6.88
CA THR A 98 -5.48 12.81 5.77
C THR A 98 -4.24 13.67 5.66
N GLN A 99 -3.28 13.26 4.81
CA GLN A 99 -2.24 14.19 4.35
C GLN A 99 -2.88 15.46 3.79
N ASN A 100 -2.38 16.61 4.21
CA ASN A 100 -2.98 17.90 3.88
C ASN A 100 -2.95 18.16 2.36
N LEU A 101 -4.14 18.27 1.77
CA LEU A 101 -4.33 18.63 0.36
C LEU A 101 -4.10 20.14 0.20
N LEU A 102 -3.12 20.51 -0.59
CA LEU A 102 -2.78 21.90 -0.89
C LEU A 102 -3.47 22.40 -2.17
N GLY A 103 -3.90 21.49 -3.01
CA GLY A 103 -4.59 21.76 -4.27
C GLY A 103 -4.53 20.57 -5.22
N TYR A 104 -5.12 20.76 -6.38
CA TYR A 104 -5.05 19.78 -7.48
C TYR A 104 -5.13 20.49 -8.82
N ASN A 105 -4.74 19.81 -9.89
CA ASN A 105 -5.03 20.26 -11.24
C ASN A 105 -5.70 19.17 -12.08
N ILE A 106 -6.42 19.63 -13.09
CA ILE A 106 -6.87 18.81 -14.22
C ILE A 106 -6.31 19.51 -15.47
N LYS A 107 -5.20 18.97 -15.97
CA LYS A 107 -4.43 19.59 -17.05
C LYS A 107 -4.03 21.04 -16.69
N THR A 108 -4.37 21.99 -17.51
CA THR A 108 -4.05 23.42 -17.36
C THR A 108 -4.87 24.16 -16.32
N SER A 109 -5.93 23.55 -15.78
CA SER A 109 -6.80 24.13 -14.74
C SER A 109 -6.34 23.70 -13.35
N PHE A 110 -5.99 24.65 -12.49
CA PHE A 110 -5.45 24.47 -11.15
C PHE A 110 -6.44 24.94 -10.08
N PHE A 111 -6.64 24.17 -9.03
CA PHE A 111 -7.60 24.44 -7.97
C PHE A 111 -6.90 24.47 -6.63
N TYR A 112 -6.82 25.64 -5.99
CA TYR A 112 -6.35 25.86 -4.62
C TYR A 112 -6.97 27.13 -4.04
N ASP A 113 -7.02 27.29 -2.73
CA ASP A 113 -7.66 28.39 -2.01
C ASP A 113 -9.12 28.66 -2.46
N ASN A 114 -9.87 27.59 -2.77
CA ASN A 114 -11.23 27.65 -3.30
C ASN A 114 -11.37 28.47 -4.59
N LYS A 115 -10.30 28.63 -5.36
CA LYS A 115 -10.26 29.35 -6.63
C LYS A 115 -9.68 28.48 -7.74
N GLN A 116 -10.15 28.74 -8.94
CA GLN A 116 -9.55 28.20 -10.15
C GLN A 116 -8.50 29.18 -10.69
N HIS A 117 -7.37 28.61 -11.10
CA HIS A 117 -6.27 29.30 -11.77
C HIS A 117 -5.93 28.55 -13.06
N THR A 118 -5.25 29.18 -13.99
CA THR A 118 -4.83 28.56 -15.25
C THR A 118 -3.33 28.75 -15.45
N ALA A 119 -2.67 27.70 -15.94
CA ALA A 119 -1.31 27.76 -16.44
C ALA A 119 -1.22 26.88 -17.70
N GLU A 120 -0.89 27.51 -18.84
CA GLU A 120 -0.88 26.87 -20.17
C GLU A 120 0.52 26.43 -20.60
N ASN A 121 1.56 26.93 -19.90
CA ASN A 121 2.95 26.64 -20.18
C ASN A 121 3.80 26.67 -18.90
N ASN A 122 5.05 26.22 -19.02
CA ASN A 122 5.97 26.14 -17.89
C ASN A 122 6.24 27.47 -17.19
N GLU A 123 6.27 28.58 -17.90
CA GLU A 123 6.51 29.89 -17.29
C GLU A 123 5.34 30.32 -16.39
N GLN A 124 4.10 30.11 -16.87
CA GLN A 124 2.91 30.38 -16.10
C GLN A 124 2.80 29.43 -14.89
N LEU A 125 3.16 28.13 -15.07
CA LEU A 125 3.21 27.15 -14.00
C LEU A 125 4.22 27.55 -12.92
N VAL A 126 5.42 28.00 -13.29
CA VAL A 126 6.42 28.50 -12.33
C VAL A 126 5.86 29.69 -11.54
N ARG A 127 5.24 30.69 -12.22
CA ARG A 127 4.65 31.84 -11.52
C ARG A 127 3.57 31.43 -10.55
N LEU A 128 2.70 30.52 -10.96
CA LEU A 128 1.62 29.99 -10.14
C LEU A 128 2.17 29.27 -8.89
N LEU A 129 3.13 28.37 -9.06
CA LEU A 129 3.71 27.61 -7.94
C LEU A 129 4.56 28.50 -7.04
N LYS A 130 5.28 29.51 -7.54
CA LYS A 130 5.98 30.49 -6.69
C LYS A 130 5.01 31.17 -5.72
N LYS A 131 3.88 31.68 -6.25
CA LYS A 131 2.83 32.28 -5.42
C LYS A 131 2.26 31.30 -4.40
N GLN A 132 2.04 30.05 -4.80
CA GLN A 132 1.53 29.01 -3.89
C GLN A 132 2.54 28.69 -2.77
N PHE A 133 3.83 28.60 -3.06
CA PHE A 133 4.89 28.43 -2.05
C PHE A 133 4.92 29.58 -1.04
N GLU A 134 4.75 30.81 -1.49
CA GLU A 134 4.68 32.00 -0.63
C GLU A 134 3.47 31.98 0.27
N THR A 135 2.27 31.73 -0.29
CA THR A 135 1.02 31.67 0.47
C THR A 135 1.04 30.56 1.52
N LEU A 136 1.59 29.39 1.20
CA LEU A 136 1.61 28.24 2.08
C LEU A 136 2.73 28.27 3.13
N GLY A 137 3.75 29.13 2.94
CA GLY A 137 4.95 29.13 3.80
C GLY A 137 5.70 27.78 3.81
N LYS A 138 5.62 27.02 2.72
CA LYS A 138 6.25 25.71 2.57
C LYS A 138 7.45 25.78 1.64
N ASN A 139 8.40 24.86 1.80
CA ASN A 139 9.56 24.74 0.93
C ASN A 139 9.51 23.54 -0.01
N LYS A 140 8.58 22.60 0.25
CA LYS A 140 8.39 21.36 -0.52
C LYS A 140 6.91 21.05 -0.68
N ILE A 141 6.53 20.64 -1.88
CA ILE A 141 5.19 20.16 -2.23
C ILE A 141 5.34 18.79 -2.88
N PHE A 142 4.51 17.83 -2.46
CA PHE A 142 4.49 16.49 -3.02
C PHE A 142 3.38 16.36 -4.05
N PHE A 143 3.72 15.96 -5.26
CA PHE A 143 2.81 15.76 -6.38
C PHE A 143 2.52 14.29 -6.58
N LYS A 144 1.24 13.94 -6.71
CA LYS A 144 0.77 12.58 -7.03
C LYS A 144 -0.20 12.63 -8.19
N PRO A 145 -0.09 11.75 -9.20
CA PRO A 145 -1.15 11.57 -10.18
C PRO A 145 -2.48 11.25 -9.49
N VAL A 146 -3.56 11.86 -9.95
CA VAL A 146 -4.92 11.63 -9.39
C VAL A 146 -5.30 10.16 -9.50
N SER A 147 -5.00 9.54 -10.63
CA SER A 147 -5.18 8.10 -10.89
C SER A 147 -3.81 7.44 -11.02
N GLY A 148 -3.66 6.26 -10.48
CA GLY A 148 -2.41 5.51 -10.52
C GLY A 148 -2.13 4.79 -9.21
N ILE A 149 -1.28 3.78 -9.28
CA ILE A 149 -0.90 2.90 -8.17
C ILE A 149 0.62 2.88 -8.03
N GLY A 150 1.08 2.56 -6.84
CA GLY A 150 2.48 2.20 -6.61
C GLY A 150 3.47 3.36 -6.59
N GLY A 151 3.01 4.61 -6.40
CA GLY A 151 3.91 5.77 -6.37
C GLY A 151 4.48 6.18 -7.73
N PHE A 152 4.08 5.51 -8.82
CA PHE A 152 4.53 5.87 -10.16
C PHE A 152 4.06 7.28 -10.53
N GLY A 153 4.98 8.08 -11.09
CA GLY A 153 4.70 9.47 -11.45
C GLY A 153 4.60 10.45 -10.28
N CYS A 154 4.90 10.02 -9.04
CA CYS A 154 5.02 10.91 -7.88
C CYS A 154 6.38 11.60 -7.88
N PHE A 155 6.40 12.86 -7.49
CA PHE A 155 7.64 13.64 -7.32
C PHE A 155 7.46 14.77 -6.30
N VAL A 156 8.57 15.31 -5.83
CA VAL A 156 8.60 16.49 -4.94
C VAL A 156 9.07 17.69 -5.75
N ILE A 157 8.38 18.80 -5.62
CA ILE A 157 8.86 20.11 -6.08
C ILE A 157 9.35 20.91 -4.87
N GLU A 158 10.59 21.43 -4.96
CA GLU A 158 11.20 22.26 -3.94
C GLU A 158 11.28 23.72 -4.40
N LYS A 159 11.00 24.66 -3.50
CA LYS A 159 10.97 26.10 -3.81
C LYS A 159 12.28 26.57 -4.47
N ASN A 160 13.43 26.10 -3.96
CA ASN A 160 14.75 26.57 -4.43
C ASN A 160 15.17 26.01 -5.81
N THR A 161 14.54 24.92 -6.26
CA THR A 161 14.85 24.25 -7.54
C THR A 161 13.65 24.22 -8.47
N LEU A 162 12.62 25.03 -8.20
CA LEU A 162 11.35 25.03 -8.91
C LEU A 162 11.51 25.12 -10.43
N GLU A 163 12.29 26.07 -10.92
CA GLU A 163 12.42 26.30 -12.38
C GLU A 163 13.08 25.11 -13.09
N SER A 164 14.12 24.52 -12.48
CA SER A 164 14.76 23.35 -13.05
C SER A 164 13.87 22.10 -12.99
N GLN A 165 13.08 21.94 -11.94
CA GLN A 165 12.15 20.82 -11.79
C GLN A 165 10.95 20.96 -12.73
N ILE A 166 10.45 22.18 -12.98
CA ILE A 166 9.36 22.37 -13.96
C ILE A 166 9.82 22.09 -15.39
N LYS A 167 11.08 22.28 -15.73
CA LYS A 167 11.60 21.81 -17.04
C LYS A 167 11.49 20.29 -17.20
N ILE A 168 11.53 19.53 -16.10
CA ILE A 168 11.44 18.06 -16.10
C ILE A 168 9.99 17.60 -16.03
N TYR A 169 9.20 18.17 -15.10
CA TYR A 169 7.87 17.65 -14.74
C TYR A 169 6.72 18.47 -15.33
N GLY A 170 6.97 19.68 -15.86
CA GLY A 170 5.93 20.63 -16.25
C GLY A 170 4.99 20.09 -17.33
N GLU A 171 5.50 19.40 -18.33
CA GLU A 171 4.68 18.76 -19.38
C GLU A 171 3.72 17.72 -18.77
N ALA A 172 4.21 16.89 -17.86
CA ALA A 172 3.37 15.90 -17.16
C ALA A 172 2.29 16.57 -16.34
N VAL A 173 2.63 17.63 -15.58
CA VAL A 173 1.67 18.40 -14.79
C VAL A 173 0.60 19.05 -15.66
N LEU A 174 0.98 19.69 -16.78
CA LEU A 174 0.07 20.40 -17.66
C LEU A 174 -0.79 19.48 -18.53
N SER A 175 -0.38 18.25 -18.75
CA SER A 175 -1.11 17.28 -19.58
C SER A 175 -1.98 16.30 -18.82
N GLN A 176 -1.74 16.12 -17.52
CA GLN A 176 -2.42 15.14 -16.66
C GLN A 176 -3.11 15.81 -15.46
N ALA A 177 -3.73 14.98 -14.62
CA ALA A 177 -4.32 15.43 -13.36
C ALA A 177 -3.45 15.01 -12.18
N TYR A 178 -3.11 15.96 -11.30
CA TYR A 178 -2.31 15.75 -10.08
C TYR A 178 -3.01 16.31 -8.86
N ILE A 179 -2.77 15.72 -7.70
CA ILE A 179 -3.00 16.36 -6.41
C ILE A 179 -1.66 16.86 -5.84
N TYR A 180 -1.71 17.93 -5.08
CA TYR A 180 -0.57 18.51 -4.37
C TYR A 180 -0.80 18.39 -2.88
N GLU A 181 0.18 17.85 -2.18
CA GLU A 181 0.06 17.58 -0.76
C GLU A 181 1.26 18.14 0.01
N ALA A 182 1.02 18.49 1.27
CA ALA A 182 2.09 18.84 2.17
C ALA A 182 3.06 17.67 2.33
N TYR A 183 4.36 17.97 2.29
CA TYR A 183 5.38 16.94 2.53
C TYR A 183 5.24 16.38 3.95
N ILE A 184 5.16 15.06 4.08
CA ILE A 184 5.04 14.36 5.38
C ILE A 184 6.44 14.19 5.98
N LYS A 185 6.56 14.51 7.27
CA LYS A 185 7.71 14.12 8.07
C LYS A 185 7.37 12.80 8.77
N GLN A 186 8.09 11.74 8.43
CA GLN A 186 7.94 10.44 9.06
C GLN A 186 8.40 10.44 10.52
N HIS A 187 7.78 9.64 11.38
CA HIS A 187 8.20 9.44 12.76
C HIS A 187 9.66 8.98 12.85
N LYS A 188 10.42 9.54 13.81
CA LYS A 188 11.87 9.31 13.95
C LYS A 188 12.21 7.82 14.03
N ASP A 189 11.46 7.05 14.83
CA ASP A 189 11.77 5.64 15.04
C ASP A 189 11.62 4.82 13.75
N ILE A 190 10.63 5.14 12.90
CA ILE A 190 10.48 4.50 11.58
C ILE A 190 11.57 4.98 10.63
N SER A 191 11.95 6.27 10.69
CA SER A 191 13.07 6.81 9.90
C SER A 191 14.42 6.18 10.25
N ASN A 192 14.61 5.73 11.49
CA ASN A 192 15.79 4.98 11.90
C ASN A 192 15.89 3.62 11.18
N ILE A 193 14.74 3.04 10.76
CA ILE A 193 14.72 1.84 9.93
C ILE A 193 15.00 2.22 8.47
N TYR A 194 14.24 3.18 7.91
CA TYR A 194 14.44 3.67 6.55
C TYR A 194 13.90 5.10 6.38
N ALA A 195 14.79 6.03 6.05
CA ALA A 195 14.48 7.45 6.00
C ALA A 195 14.14 7.98 4.58
N ASN A 196 14.50 7.25 3.51
CA ASN A 196 14.39 7.77 2.14
C ASN A 196 12.95 7.73 1.59
N ALA A 197 12.05 6.96 2.24
CA ALA A 197 10.64 6.87 1.87
C ALA A 197 9.75 7.04 3.09
N ILE A 198 8.49 7.42 2.85
CA ILE A 198 7.43 7.21 3.84
C ILE A 198 7.11 5.72 3.85
N ASN A 199 7.36 5.07 4.98
CA ASN A 199 7.09 3.65 5.19
C ASN A 199 5.73 3.52 5.85
N THR A 200 4.79 2.89 5.17
CA THR A 200 3.39 2.88 5.57
C THR A 200 3.00 1.61 6.31
N LEU A 201 2.10 1.77 7.27
CA LEU A 201 1.35 0.68 7.85
C LEU A 201 0.15 0.39 6.95
N ARG A 202 0.10 -0.79 6.32
CA ARG A 202 -1.07 -1.30 5.61
C ARG A 202 -1.98 -1.97 6.63
N ILE A 203 -3.22 -1.48 6.72
CA ILE A 203 -4.27 -2.00 7.60
C ILE A 203 -5.38 -2.55 6.72
N VAL A 204 -5.67 -3.83 6.80
CA VAL A 204 -6.81 -4.44 6.11
C VAL A 204 -7.98 -4.57 7.07
N HIS A 205 -9.10 -3.95 6.74
CA HIS A 205 -10.33 -4.11 7.51
C HIS A 205 -11.36 -4.97 6.77
N TYR A 206 -12.28 -5.54 7.52
CA TYR A 206 -13.50 -6.17 7.05
C TYR A 206 -14.69 -5.68 7.89
N THR A 207 -15.75 -5.23 7.22
CA THR A 207 -17.04 -4.92 7.84
C THR A 207 -17.98 -6.11 7.67
N ASP A 208 -18.37 -6.75 8.77
CA ASP A 208 -19.20 -7.95 8.76
C ASP A 208 -20.68 -7.63 8.44
N THR A 209 -21.51 -8.68 8.33
CA THR A 209 -22.94 -8.56 7.99
C THR A 209 -23.75 -7.81 9.05
N HIS A 210 -23.22 -7.63 10.26
CA HIS A 210 -23.81 -6.84 11.33
C HIS A 210 -23.26 -5.41 11.39
N ASN A 211 -22.54 -4.98 10.33
CA ASN A 211 -21.86 -3.68 10.22
C ASN A 211 -20.77 -3.43 11.28
N LYS A 212 -20.25 -4.49 11.89
CA LYS A 212 -19.10 -4.38 12.79
C LYS A 212 -17.79 -4.39 12.00
N ILE A 213 -16.92 -3.41 12.26
CA ILE A 213 -15.64 -3.27 11.59
C ILE A 213 -14.57 -4.04 12.36
N HIS A 214 -13.86 -4.90 11.66
CA HIS A 214 -12.77 -5.73 12.18
C HIS A 214 -11.47 -5.40 11.45
N ILE A 215 -10.36 -5.26 12.16
CA ILE A 215 -9.03 -5.25 11.57
C ILE A 215 -8.64 -6.71 11.35
N VAL A 216 -8.44 -7.09 10.10
CA VAL A 216 -8.13 -8.48 9.70
C VAL A 216 -6.64 -8.72 9.75
N SER A 217 -5.85 -7.79 9.28
CA SER A 217 -4.39 -7.88 9.35
C SER A 217 -3.73 -6.51 9.21
N THR A 218 -2.51 -6.45 9.72
CA THR A 218 -1.64 -5.29 9.57
C THR A 218 -0.24 -5.72 9.18
N PHE A 219 0.43 -4.92 8.35
CA PHE A 219 1.83 -5.11 8.02
C PHE A 219 2.50 -3.78 7.67
N MET A 220 3.78 -3.65 8.01
CA MET A 220 4.59 -2.51 7.58
C MET A 220 5.23 -2.79 6.24
N ARG A 221 5.33 -1.74 5.42
CA ARG A 221 6.10 -1.74 4.18
C ARG A 221 7.34 -0.87 4.36
N PHE A 222 8.44 -1.29 3.76
CA PHE A 222 9.70 -0.55 3.77
C PHE A 222 10.29 -0.47 2.37
N GLY A 223 10.79 0.71 2.02
CA GLY A 223 11.64 0.87 0.83
C GLY A 223 13.00 0.22 1.00
N ILE A 224 13.74 0.03 -0.09
CA ILE A 224 15.11 -0.54 -0.12
C ILE A 224 15.99 0.29 -1.05
N GLY A 225 17.28 0.30 -0.76
CA GLY A 225 18.29 0.93 -1.62
C GLY A 225 18.16 2.45 -1.63
N LYS A 226 17.87 3.02 -2.80
CA LYS A 226 17.63 4.46 -3.01
C LYS A 226 16.16 4.76 -3.28
N SER A 227 15.26 3.79 -3.06
CA SER A 227 13.83 3.99 -3.33
C SER A 227 13.27 5.13 -2.49
N ILE A 228 12.46 5.97 -3.10
CA ILE A 228 11.67 7.02 -2.44
C ILE A 228 10.25 6.58 -2.10
N THR A 229 9.94 5.30 -2.37
CA THR A 229 8.66 4.65 -2.07
C THR A 229 8.87 3.36 -1.29
N ASP A 230 7.86 2.94 -0.53
CA ASP A 230 7.83 1.68 0.23
C ASP A 230 7.12 0.55 -0.52
N ASN A 231 6.77 0.80 -1.80
CA ASN A 231 5.93 -0.11 -2.54
C ASN A 231 6.61 -1.45 -2.83
N THR A 232 5.93 -2.54 -2.47
CA THR A 232 6.42 -3.91 -2.70
C THR A 232 6.55 -4.24 -4.18
N SER A 233 5.67 -3.69 -5.03
CA SER A 233 5.74 -3.87 -6.49
C SER A 233 6.89 -3.09 -7.13
N ASP A 234 7.54 -2.16 -6.39
CA ASP A 234 8.71 -1.39 -6.83
C ASP A 234 10.00 -1.82 -6.12
N GLY A 235 9.98 -2.99 -5.51
CA GLY A 235 11.15 -3.60 -4.88
C GLY A 235 11.25 -3.40 -3.36
N GLY A 236 10.30 -2.72 -2.74
CA GLY A 236 10.17 -2.70 -1.29
C GLY A 236 9.86 -4.08 -0.71
N PHE A 237 9.88 -4.18 0.60
CA PHE A 237 9.50 -5.40 1.31
C PHE A 237 8.44 -5.12 2.39
N PHE A 238 7.82 -6.16 2.88
CA PHE A 238 6.80 -6.09 3.92
C PHE A 238 7.11 -7.05 5.07
N ILE A 239 6.62 -6.69 6.26
CA ILE A 239 6.74 -7.51 7.47
C ILE A 239 5.44 -7.43 8.28
N SER A 240 5.02 -8.56 8.85
CA SER A 240 3.81 -8.63 9.68
C SER A 240 3.91 -7.72 10.90
N VAL A 241 2.77 -7.16 11.28
CA VAL A 241 2.58 -6.48 12.57
C VAL A 241 1.57 -7.27 13.37
N ASN A 242 1.88 -7.62 14.59
CA ASN A 242 0.94 -8.25 15.51
C ASN A 242 -0.25 -7.30 15.75
N SER A 243 -1.46 -7.77 15.47
CA SER A 243 -2.67 -6.93 15.48
C SER A 243 -3.10 -6.47 16.88
N GLU A 244 -2.60 -7.11 17.94
CA GLU A 244 -2.92 -6.75 19.34
C GLU A 244 -1.87 -5.81 19.92
N THR A 245 -0.59 -6.08 19.64
CA THR A 245 0.54 -5.38 20.29
C THR A 245 1.13 -4.26 19.45
N GLY A 246 0.94 -4.28 18.14
CA GLY A 246 1.58 -3.35 17.20
C GLY A 246 3.07 -3.60 17.00
N ILE A 247 3.56 -4.81 17.30
CA ILE A 247 4.98 -5.18 17.19
C ILE A 247 5.22 -5.90 15.88
N LEU A 248 6.34 -5.57 15.20
CA LEU A 248 6.79 -6.31 14.02
C LEU A 248 7.19 -7.74 14.40
N GLU A 249 6.64 -8.72 13.68
CA GLU A 249 6.88 -10.14 13.94
C GLU A 249 7.41 -10.88 12.70
N GLY A 250 8.33 -11.81 12.96
CA GLY A 250 8.85 -12.70 11.96
C GLY A 250 9.86 -12.07 11.02
N ILE A 251 9.81 -12.43 9.75
CA ILE A 251 10.80 -12.08 8.73
C ILE A 251 10.19 -11.17 7.68
N GLY A 252 10.85 -10.06 7.36
CA GLY A 252 10.51 -9.22 6.23
C GLY A 252 10.63 -10.00 4.92
N ARG A 253 9.69 -9.83 4.00
CA ARG A 253 9.64 -10.55 2.72
C ARG A 253 9.45 -9.60 1.55
N GLN A 254 10.19 -9.86 0.49
CA GLN A 254 10.03 -9.19 -0.81
C GLN A 254 9.24 -10.09 -1.75
N GLU A 255 8.48 -9.50 -2.66
CA GLU A 255 7.74 -10.28 -3.66
C GLU A 255 8.69 -11.12 -4.56
N ILE A 256 8.23 -12.29 -4.99
CA ILE A 256 9.03 -13.21 -5.81
C ILE A 256 9.51 -12.56 -7.13
N THR A 257 8.69 -11.69 -7.70
CA THR A 257 9.02 -10.95 -8.93
C THR A 257 10.09 -9.88 -8.72
N ARG A 258 10.41 -9.56 -7.45
CA ARG A 258 11.38 -8.53 -7.05
C ARG A 258 12.63 -9.10 -6.38
N GLY A 259 12.79 -10.41 -6.39
CA GLY A 259 13.99 -11.08 -5.90
C GLY A 259 13.78 -12.01 -4.71
N ALA A 260 12.57 -12.02 -4.12
CA ALA A 260 12.20 -12.90 -3.01
C ALA A 260 13.10 -12.79 -1.77
N GLY A 261 13.71 -11.63 -1.57
CA GLY A 261 14.55 -11.35 -0.41
C GLY A 261 13.82 -11.61 0.91
N THR A 262 14.58 -12.07 1.91
CA THR A 262 14.12 -12.23 3.29
C THR A 262 15.01 -11.41 4.22
N TYR A 263 14.41 -10.71 5.17
CA TYR A 263 15.10 -9.70 5.96
C TYR A 263 14.75 -9.83 7.45
N THR A 264 15.75 -10.16 8.28
CA THR A 264 15.66 -10.04 9.75
C THR A 264 16.09 -8.64 10.21
N LYS A 265 16.90 -7.98 9.37
CA LYS A 265 17.33 -6.59 9.53
C LYS A 265 17.08 -5.85 8.24
N HIS A 266 16.83 -4.54 8.32
CA HIS A 266 16.70 -3.70 7.13
C HIS A 266 18.03 -3.66 6.34
N PRO A 267 18.02 -3.91 5.01
CA PRO A 267 19.27 -4.08 4.24
C PRO A 267 20.15 -2.82 4.17
N ASN A 268 19.58 -1.63 4.31
CA ASN A 268 20.36 -0.37 4.30
C ASN A 268 20.86 0.01 5.69
N SER A 269 19.97 0.05 6.68
CA SER A 269 20.31 0.56 8.03
C SER A 269 20.83 -0.50 8.98
N HIS A 270 20.67 -1.81 8.64
CA HIS A 270 20.94 -2.94 9.53
C HIS A 270 20.09 -2.94 10.81
N TYR A 271 19.04 -2.14 10.87
CA TYR A 271 18.11 -2.10 12.00
C TYR A 271 17.37 -3.42 12.12
N LYS A 272 17.33 -4.00 13.33
CA LYS A 272 16.59 -5.25 13.61
C LYS A 272 15.09 -4.99 13.50
N LEU A 273 14.38 -5.76 12.65
CA LEU A 273 12.97 -5.54 12.38
C LEU A 273 12.07 -6.14 13.46
N GLU A 274 12.28 -7.43 13.78
CA GLU A 274 11.47 -8.14 14.78
C GLU A 274 11.59 -7.48 16.15
N GLY A 275 10.45 -7.27 16.79
CA GLY A 275 10.34 -6.63 18.10
C GLY A 275 10.21 -5.10 18.04
N PHE A 276 10.32 -4.48 16.85
CA PHE A 276 10.04 -3.04 16.71
C PHE A 276 8.56 -2.77 16.96
N LYS A 277 8.26 -1.88 17.90
CA LYS A 277 6.89 -1.43 18.19
C LYS A 277 6.54 -0.24 17.31
N VAL A 278 5.49 -0.37 16.49
CA VAL A 278 5.01 0.71 15.61
C VAL A 278 4.42 1.83 16.48
N PRO A 279 4.94 3.06 16.40
CA PRO A 279 4.37 4.19 17.16
C PRO A 279 2.91 4.43 16.72
N PHE A 280 2.05 4.85 17.66
CA PHE A 280 0.65 5.20 17.40
C PHE A 280 -0.15 4.09 16.68
N TYR A 281 0.21 2.80 16.90
CA TYR A 281 -0.42 1.68 16.21
C TYR A 281 -1.93 1.60 16.44
N LYS A 282 -2.36 1.75 17.71
CA LYS A 282 -3.79 1.69 18.06
C LYS A 282 -4.57 2.82 17.39
N GLU A 283 -4.04 4.03 17.46
CA GLU A 283 -4.63 5.23 16.83
C GLU A 283 -4.71 5.07 15.30
N ALA A 284 -3.73 4.41 14.68
CA ALA A 284 -3.77 4.11 13.25
C ALA A 284 -4.88 3.09 12.90
N CYS A 285 -5.07 2.07 13.74
CA CYS A 285 -6.16 1.11 13.57
C CYS A 285 -7.54 1.76 13.79
N ASP A 286 -7.67 2.64 14.78
CA ASP A 286 -8.92 3.36 15.03
C ASP A 286 -9.23 4.33 13.89
N MET A 287 -8.23 5.06 13.38
CA MET A 287 -8.36 5.87 12.16
C MET A 287 -8.86 5.03 10.96
N ALA A 288 -8.34 3.82 10.75
CA ALA A 288 -8.80 2.96 9.66
C ALA A 288 -10.29 2.56 9.82
N LYS A 289 -10.74 2.35 11.05
CA LYS A 289 -12.18 2.08 11.33
C LYS A 289 -13.04 3.32 11.05
N ASP A 290 -12.58 4.52 11.43
CA ASP A 290 -13.31 5.76 11.14
C ASP A 290 -13.48 5.96 9.62
N PHE A 291 -12.43 5.72 8.84
CA PHE A 291 -12.51 5.76 7.38
C PHE A 291 -13.46 4.70 6.82
N ALA A 292 -13.50 3.51 7.41
CA ALA A 292 -14.41 2.45 6.97
C ALA A 292 -15.89 2.80 7.17
N THR A 293 -16.23 3.69 8.11
CA THR A 293 -17.62 4.18 8.28
C THR A 293 -18.05 5.11 7.15
N VAL A 294 -17.11 5.81 6.51
CA VAL A 294 -17.38 6.79 5.44
C VAL A 294 -17.25 6.17 4.05
N PHE A 295 -16.37 5.18 3.90
CA PHE A 295 -16.14 4.46 2.64
C PHE A 295 -16.61 3.01 2.80
N PRO A 296 -17.89 2.71 2.52
CA PRO A 296 -18.56 1.50 2.99
C PRO A 296 -18.26 0.22 2.19
N ASN A 297 -17.17 0.15 1.41
CA ASN A 297 -16.68 -1.15 0.95
C ASN A 297 -16.39 -2.04 2.17
N ARG A 298 -16.89 -3.28 2.15
CA ARG A 298 -16.73 -4.18 3.30
C ARG A 298 -15.30 -4.68 3.50
N ILE A 299 -14.44 -4.57 2.49
CA ILE A 299 -13.02 -4.88 2.58
C ILE A 299 -12.21 -3.80 1.88
N VAL A 300 -11.31 -3.15 2.62
CA VAL A 300 -10.39 -2.13 2.10
C VAL A 300 -9.03 -2.26 2.77
N GLY A 301 -7.98 -1.97 2.04
CA GLY A 301 -6.63 -1.78 2.57
C GLY A 301 -6.32 -0.29 2.74
N TRP A 302 -5.98 0.12 3.95
CA TRP A 302 -5.65 1.49 4.31
C TRP A 302 -4.15 1.67 4.42
N ASP A 303 -3.60 2.68 3.77
CA ASP A 303 -2.20 3.06 3.91
C ASP A 303 -2.07 4.23 4.86
N VAL A 304 -1.45 3.99 6.00
CA VAL A 304 -1.29 4.96 7.08
C VAL A 304 0.18 5.29 7.26
N ALA A 305 0.55 6.55 7.14
CA ALA A 305 1.85 7.05 7.54
C ALA A 305 1.84 7.43 9.02
N ILE A 306 2.94 7.16 9.71
CA ILE A 306 3.12 7.56 11.10
C ILE A 306 4.03 8.78 11.15
N THR A 307 3.50 9.89 11.66
CA THR A 307 4.21 11.15 11.86
C THR A 307 4.54 11.37 13.33
N PRO A 308 5.38 12.36 13.69
CA PRO A 308 5.60 12.73 15.09
C PRO A 308 4.31 13.12 15.85
N GLU A 309 3.30 13.61 15.13
CA GLU A 309 2.02 14.06 15.68
C GLU A 309 0.93 12.99 15.60
N GLY A 310 1.29 11.74 15.27
CA GLY A 310 0.37 10.59 15.16
C GLY A 310 0.12 10.13 13.72
N PRO A 311 -0.87 9.24 13.52
CA PRO A 311 -1.15 8.67 12.21
C PRO A 311 -1.78 9.69 11.26
N VAL A 312 -1.53 9.47 9.97
CA VAL A 312 -2.10 10.24 8.85
C VAL A 312 -2.49 9.27 7.74
N MET A 313 -3.74 9.31 7.30
CA MET A 313 -4.22 8.48 6.19
C MET A 313 -3.66 8.99 4.86
N ILE A 314 -3.02 8.09 4.11
CA ILE A 314 -2.45 8.38 2.80
C ILE A 314 -3.47 8.06 1.70
N GLU A 315 -4.00 6.82 1.71
CA GLU A 315 -4.97 6.35 0.72
C GLU A 315 -5.74 5.13 1.22
N GLY A 316 -6.90 4.89 0.59
CA GLY A 316 -7.67 3.66 0.73
C GLY A 316 -7.65 2.86 -0.58
N ASN A 317 -7.40 1.56 -0.49
CA ASN A 317 -7.29 0.66 -1.63
C ASN A 317 -8.45 -0.34 -1.63
N HIS A 318 -9.37 -0.24 -2.60
CA HIS A 318 -10.44 -1.22 -2.80
C HIS A 318 -9.89 -2.62 -3.15
N ASN A 319 -8.70 -2.67 -3.73
CA ASN A 319 -7.90 -3.89 -3.81
C ASN A 319 -6.84 -3.84 -2.70
N PRO A 320 -7.11 -4.45 -1.52
CA PRO A 320 -6.24 -4.32 -0.36
C PRO A 320 -4.89 -5.05 -0.47
N GLY A 321 -4.62 -5.71 -1.60
CA GLY A 321 -3.40 -6.49 -1.80
C GLY A 321 -3.37 -7.75 -0.93
N LEU A 322 -4.49 -8.48 -0.88
CA LEU A 322 -4.65 -9.65 -0.01
C LEU A 322 -3.56 -10.72 -0.21
N HIS A 323 -2.95 -10.80 -1.40
CA HIS A 323 -1.85 -11.73 -1.64
C HIS A 323 -0.60 -11.41 -0.80
N VAL A 324 -0.29 -10.12 -0.60
CA VAL A 324 0.81 -9.69 0.28
C VAL A 324 0.43 -9.88 1.74
N SER A 325 -0.79 -9.47 2.09
CA SER A 325 -1.32 -9.63 3.45
C SER A 325 -1.40 -11.10 3.89
N ASP A 326 -1.78 -11.98 2.98
CA ASP A 326 -1.86 -13.44 3.21
C ASP A 326 -0.47 -14.03 3.53
N ILE A 327 0.57 -13.59 2.80
CA ILE A 327 1.96 -13.98 3.09
C ILE A 327 2.40 -13.40 4.43
N ALA A 328 2.15 -12.11 4.69
CA ALA A 328 2.52 -11.44 5.93
C ALA A 328 1.86 -12.10 7.16
N TYR A 329 0.58 -12.43 7.06
CA TYR A 329 -0.18 -13.08 8.13
C TYR A 329 0.19 -14.56 8.32
N GLY A 330 0.80 -15.19 7.31
CA GLY A 330 1.14 -16.61 7.33
C GLY A 330 -0.04 -17.54 7.05
N GLY A 331 -0.93 -17.15 6.15
CA GLY A 331 -2.06 -17.93 5.67
C GLY A 331 -3.41 -17.42 6.18
N TYR A 332 -4.19 -16.82 5.31
CA TYR A 332 -5.48 -16.20 5.65
C TYR A 332 -6.62 -17.20 5.86
N CYS A 333 -6.55 -18.40 5.28
CA CYS A 333 -7.62 -19.40 5.44
C CYS A 333 -7.73 -19.93 6.89
N LYS A 334 -6.76 -19.66 7.77
CA LYS A 334 -6.86 -19.92 9.21
C LYS A 334 -7.58 -18.81 9.98
N HIS A 335 -7.69 -17.59 9.41
CA HIS A 335 -8.30 -16.43 10.08
C HIS A 335 -9.83 -16.51 10.05
N GLU A 336 -10.49 -16.41 11.22
CA GLU A 336 -11.94 -16.59 11.36
C GLU A 336 -12.75 -15.65 10.46
N LYS A 337 -12.35 -14.37 10.36
CA LYS A 337 -13.07 -13.40 9.51
C LYS A 337 -12.88 -13.67 8.01
N ILE A 338 -11.77 -14.24 7.60
CA ILE A 338 -11.58 -14.65 6.19
C ILE A 338 -12.43 -15.89 5.89
N LYS A 339 -12.55 -16.85 6.82
CA LYS A 339 -13.50 -17.98 6.68
C LYS A 339 -14.94 -17.50 6.56
N GLU A 340 -15.33 -16.51 7.38
CA GLU A 340 -16.65 -15.87 7.32
C GLU A 340 -16.88 -15.22 5.95
N ILE A 341 -15.91 -14.43 5.45
CA ILE A 341 -15.94 -13.81 4.12
C ILE A 341 -16.15 -14.88 3.04
N LEU A 342 -15.30 -15.92 3.02
CA LEU A 342 -15.34 -16.99 2.01
C LEU A 342 -16.66 -17.78 2.04
N LYS A 343 -17.28 -17.91 3.21
CA LYS A 343 -18.61 -18.50 3.34
C LYS A 343 -19.69 -17.56 2.79
N HIS A 344 -19.65 -16.29 3.18
CA HIS A 344 -20.65 -15.28 2.79
C HIS A 344 -20.71 -15.03 1.28
N ILE A 345 -19.58 -15.06 0.58
CA ILE A 345 -19.57 -14.87 -0.88
C ILE A 345 -20.07 -16.08 -1.66
N LYS A 346 -20.11 -17.28 -1.06
CA LYS A 346 -20.60 -18.51 -1.69
C LYS A 346 -22.11 -18.68 -1.54
N THR A 347 -22.73 -18.09 -0.55
CA THR A 347 -24.19 -18.05 -0.33
C THR A 347 -24.82 -16.93 -1.15
#